data_8dfb56038a30b3d1de43344a12056d3b
#
_entry.id   8dfb56038a30b3d1de43344a12056d3b
#
_cell.length_a   1.000
_cell.length_b   1.000
_cell.length_c   1.000
_cell.angle_alpha   90.00
_cell.angle_beta   90.00
_cell.angle_gamma   90.00
#
_symmetry.space_group_name_H-M   'P 1'
#
loop_
_entity.id
_entity.type
_entity.pdbx_description
1 polymer ?
#
loop_
_entity_poly.entity_id
_entity_poly.type
_entity_poly.pdbx_seq_one_letter_code
_entity_poly.pdbx_strand_id
1 'polypeptide(L)'
;PDTAPWLLPPGVTVVDFPTPQSTVFFGQLGIPRDDPDFFPAFILNEVIGGGRLTARLMTEVREKRGLTYGIGTYLVNMEHADMLLGQFSASNDKVAEAIKVVQQEWGRLVSEGVTPEELETTKTYLTGSYPLRFDGNGPIASILVGMQMDGMPINYVTTRNAKIEAVTAEDIKRVA
;
A
#
# COMPACT_ATOMS: atom_id res chain seq x y z
N PRO A 1 9.54 24.57 -1.61
CA PRO A 1 9.34 24.09 -2.98
C PRO A 1 7.88 23.68 -3.17
N ASP A 2 7.36 23.84 -4.40
CA ASP A 2 6.00 23.43 -4.72
C ASP A 2 5.91 21.91 -4.84
N THR A 3 4.69 21.34 -4.75
CA THR A 3 4.44 19.92 -5.00
C THR A 3 4.96 19.50 -6.37
N ALA A 4 5.68 18.39 -6.43
CA ALA A 4 6.23 17.89 -7.69
C ALA A 4 5.09 17.47 -8.64
N PRO A 5 5.10 17.95 -9.90
CA PRO A 5 4.07 17.56 -10.85
C PRO A 5 4.21 16.09 -11.24
N TRP A 6 3.09 15.41 -11.41
CA TRP A 6 3.05 14.07 -11.97
C TRP A 6 3.25 14.15 -13.50
N LEU A 7 4.41 13.72 -13.98
CA LEU A 7 4.78 13.82 -15.39
C LEU A 7 4.75 12.49 -16.15
N LEU A 8 4.46 11.37 -15.45
CA LEU A 8 4.42 10.07 -16.10
C LEU A 8 3.12 9.92 -16.92
N PRO A 9 3.22 9.59 -18.22
CA PRO A 9 2.05 9.29 -19.01
C PRO A 9 1.41 7.98 -18.51
N PRO A 10 0.07 7.83 -18.64
CA PRO A 10 -0.57 6.56 -18.36
C PRO A 10 -0.13 5.50 -19.37
N GLY A 11 -0.09 4.23 -18.94
CA GLY A 11 0.23 3.11 -19.80
C GLY A 11 1.40 2.27 -19.31
N VAL A 12 1.95 1.46 -20.22
CA VAL A 12 3.06 0.55 -19.94
C VAL A 12 4.28 1.00 -20.72
N THR A 13 5.38 1.23 -20.00
CA THR A 13 6.70 1.47 -20.60
C THR A 13 7.56 0.22 -20.38
N VAL A 14 8.11 -0.32 -21.47
CA VAL A 14 9.01 -1.47 -21.42
C VAL A 14 10.43 -0.99 -21.67
N VAL A 15 11.33 -1.32 -20.74
CA VAL A 15 12.77 -1.14 -20.89
C VAL A 15 13.38 -2.51 -21.15
N ASP A 16 13.89 -2.73 -22.36
CA ASP A 16 14.53 -4.00 -22.71
C ASP A 16 15.89 -4.14 -22.00
N PHE A 17 16.02 -5.23 -21.27
CA PHE A 17 17.24 -5.59 -20.58
C PHE A 17 17.40 -7.11 -20.55
N PRO A 18 18.56 -7.67 -20.95
CA PRO A 18 18.77 -9.10 -21.09
C PRO A 18 18.89 -9.80 -19.72
N THR A 19 17.77 -10.09 -19.10
CA THR A 19 17.66 -10.77 -17.80
C THR A 19 16.57 -11.86 -17.86
N PRO A 20 16.67 -12.95 -17.10
CA PRO A 20 15.66 -14.01 -17.08
C PRO A 20 14.37 -13.63 -16.35
N GLN A 21 14.35 -12.53 -15.65
CA GLN A 21 13.18 -12.04 -14.92
C GLN A 21 12.93 -10.55 -15.23
N SER A 22 11.67 -10.22 -15.41
CA SER A 22 11.22 -8.83 -15.47
C SER A 22 10.93 -8.30 -14.09
N THR A 23 11.41 -7.10 -13.77
CA THR A 23 10.98 -6.34 -12.61
C THR A 23 9.94 -5.31 -13.04
N VAL A 24 8.81 -5.31 -12.38
CA VAL A 24 7.69 -4.42 -12.66
C VAL A 24 7.54 -3.43 -11.52
N PHE A 25 7.53 -2.15 -11.86
CA PHE A 25 7.07 -1.07 -10.99
C PHE A 25 5.78 -0.51 -11.56
N PHE A 26 4.81 -0.27 -10.71
CA PHE A 26 3.55 0.38 -11.11
C PHE A 26 3.14 1.35 -10.02
N GLY A 27 2.35 2.35 -10.37
CA GLY A 27 1.94 3.35 -9.40
C GLY A 27 1.05 4.42 -9.99
N GLN A 28 0.59 5.26 -9.10
CA GLN A 28 -0.24 6.43 -9.39
C GLN A 28 -0.01 7.51 -8.33
N LEU A 29 -0.67 8.65 -8.49
CA LEU A 29 -0.72 9.65 -7.43
C LEU A 29 -1.24 8.99 -6.14
N GLY A 30 -0.59 9.31 -5.04
CA GLY A 30 -0.98 8.91 -3.71
C GLY A 30 -1.87 9.95 -3.05
N ILE A 31 -1.96 9.84 -1.73
CA ILE A 31 -2.77 10.72 -0.88
C ILE A 31 -1.87 11.33 0.21
N PRO A 32 -1.94 12.64 0.46
CA PRO A 32 -1.17 13.29 1.50
C PRO A 32 -1.42 12.68 2.89
N ARG A 33 -0.40 12.76 3.74
CA ARG A 33 -0.45 12.20 5.09
C ARG A 33 -1.49 12.87 6.00
N ASP A 34 -1.76 14.14 5.76
CA ASP A 34 -2.72 14.98 6.51
C ASP A 34 -4.12 15.00 5.88
N ASP A 35 -4.31 14.32 4.74
CA ASP A 35 -5.62 14.19 4.11
C ASP A 35 -6.58 13.39 5.00
N PRO A 36 -7.85 13.80 5.15
CA PRO A 36 -8.85 13.06 5.91
C PRO A 36 -9.06 11.62 5.40
N ASP A 37 -8.79 11.37 4.13
CA ASP A 37 -8.91 10.05 3.49
C ASP A 37 -7.64 9.20 3.59
N PHE A 38 -6.61 9.68 4.28
CA PHE A 38 -5.36 8.92 4.44
C PHE A 38 -5.57 7.55 5.09
N PHE A 39 -6.33 7.45 6.18
CA PHE A 39 -6.55 6.16 6.85
C PHE A 39 -7.41 5.18 6.04
N PRO A 40 -8.50 5.61 5.37
CA PRO A 40 -9.16 4.79 4.36
C PRO A 40 -8.21 4.23 3.28
N ALA A 41 -7.39 5.09 2.67
CA ALA A 41 -6.40 4.69 1.67
C ALA A 41 -5.31 3.77 2.25
N PHE A 42 -4.89 4.01 3.48
CA PHE A 42 -3.92 3.17 4.17
C PHE A 42 -4.44 1.74 4.41
N ILE A 43 -5.68 1.61 4.89
CA ILE A 43 -6.32 0.29 5.07
C ILE A 43 -6.55 -0.40 3.73
N LEU A 44 -7.00 0.33 2.70
CA LEU A 44 -7.14 -0.17 1.34
C LEU A 44 -5.81 -0.75 0.83
N ASN A 45 -4.71 -0.01 0.97
CA ASN A 45 -3.38 -0.48 0.59
C ASN A 45 -2.99 -1.76 1.34
N GLU A 46 -3.26 -1.86 2.64
CA GLU A 46 -2.98 -3.06 3.43
C GLU A 46 -3.79 -4.28 2.98
N VAL A 47 -5.03 -4.09 2.56
CA VAL A 47 -5.88 -5.17 2.02
C VAL A 47 -5.36 -5.65 0.66
N ILE A 48 -5.00 -4.72 -0.25
CA ILE A 48 -4.62 -5.09 -1.60
C ILE A 48 -3.21 -5.66 -1.68
N GLY A 49 -2.21 -5.01 -1.06
CA GLY A 49 -0.81 -5.36 -1.26
C GLY A 49 0.15 -4.97 -0.12
N GLY A 50 -0.33 -4.60 1.06
CA GLY A 50 0.43 -4.06 2.19
C GLY A 50 1.38 -5.03 2.89
N GLY A 51 2.12 -5.86 2.15
CA GLY A 51 3.22 -6.66 2.69
C GLY A 51 2.83 -7.90 3.50
N ARG A 52 1.55 -8.12 3.80
CA ARG A 52 1.07 -9.35 4.46
C ARG A 52 0.87 -10.48 3.45
N LEU A 53 1.14 -11.72 3.88
CA LEU A 53 0.88 -12.92 3.06
C LEU A 53 -0.61 -13.08 2.71
N THR A 54 -1.50 -12.53 3.52
CA THR A 54 -2.95 -12.55 3.33
C THR A 54 -3.49 -11.41 2.46
N ALA A 55 -2.65 -10.50 2.00
CA ALA A 55 -3.07 -9.46 1.07
C ALA A 55 -3.56 -10.05 -0.25
N ARG A 56 -4.55 -9.40 -0.90
CA ARG A 56 -5.18 -9.94 -2.13
C ARG A 56 -4.16 -10.25 -3.21
N LEU A 57 -3.23 -9.35 -3.49
CA LEU A 57 -2.20 -9.58 -4.52
C LEU A 57 -1.27 -10.73 -4.18
N MET A 58 -0.89 -10.91 -2.90
CA MET A 58 -0.10 -12.06 -2.47
C MET A 58 -0.86 -13.37 -2.68
N THR A 59 -2.13 -13.41 -2.33
CA THR A 59 -3.00 -14.58 -2.51
C THR A 59 -3.21 -14.88 -4.01
N GLU A 60 -3.57 -13.87 -4.80
CA GLU A 60 -3.98 -14.09 -6.21
C GLU A 60 -2.79 -14.29 -7.15
N VAL A 61 -1.70 -13.53 -6.99
CA VAL A 61 -0.55 -13.58 -7.91
C VAL A 61 0.46 -14.64 -7.48
N ARG A 62 0.74 -14.74 -6.16
CA ARG A 62 1.73 -15.66 -5.64
C ARG A 62 1.14 -17.03 -5.31
N GLU A 63 0.19 -17.11 -4.38
CA GLU A 63 -0.26 -18.41 -3.84
C GLU A 63 -1.06 -19.22 -4.86
N LYS A 64 -2.06 -18.60 -5.47
CA LYS A 64 -2.96 -19.31 -6.39
C LYS A 64 -2.34 -19.59 -7.76
N ARG A 65 -1.45 -18.72 -8.25
CA ARG A 65 -0.95 -18.79 -9.63
C ARG A 65 0.56 -18.99 -9.75
N GLY A 66 1.33 -18.79 -8.69
CA GLY A 66 2.78 -18.96 -8.72
C GLY A 66 3.48 -18.07 -9.75
N LEU A 67 2.98 -16.85 -9.96
CA LEU A 67 3.50 -15.93 -10.96
C LEU A 67 4.68 -15.09 -10.44
N THR A 68 4.80 -14.96 -9.13
CA THR A 68 5.87 -14.20 -8.44
C THR A 68 6.22 -14.85 -7.11
N TYR A 69 7.38 -14.52 -6.55
CA TYR A 69 7.73 -14.84 -5.17
C TYR A 69 7.16 -13.82 -4.17
N GLY A 70 6.88 -12.61 -4.62
CA GLY A 70 6.33 -11.56 -3.79
C GLY A 70 5.88 -10.38 -4.60
N ILE A 71 4.82 -9.76 -4.14
CA ILE A 71 4.23 -8.54 -4.68
C ILE A 71 3.75 -7.68 -3.54
N GLY A 72 3.94 -6.38 -3.63
CA GLY A 72 3.50 -5.45 -2.61
C GLY A 72 3.16 -4.09 -3.16
N THR A 73 2.36 -3.35 -2.39
CA THR A 73 2.01 -1.95 -2.65
C THR A 73 2.28 -1.11 -1.40
N TYR A 74 2.60 0.15 -1.60
CA TYR A 74 3.03 1.06 -0.56
C TYR A 74 2.46 2.45 -0.80
N LEU A 75 1.92 3.09 0.24
CA LEU A 75 1.73 4.53 0.26
C LEU A 75 3.07 5.17 0.62
N VAL A 76 3.60 5.97 -0.29
CA VAL A 76 4.85 6.69 -0.14
C VAL A 76 4.53 8.17 -0.01
N ASN A 77 4.69 8.70 1.19
CA ASN A 77 4.50 10.12 1.47
C ASN A 77 5.87 10.79 1.54
N MET A 78 6.06 11.80 0.74
CA MET A 78 7.24 12.66 0.71
C MET A 78 6.81 14.11 0.85
N GLU A 79 7.71 14.99 1.24
CA GLU A 79 7.41 16.42 1.48
C GLU A 79 6.74 17.10 0.28
N HIS A 80 7.06 16.65 -0.95
CA HIS A 80 6.61 17.30 -2.19
C HIS A 80 5.95 16.33 -3.18
N ALA A 81 5.75 15.06 -2.81
CA ALA A 81 5.14 14.08 -3.69
C ALA A 81 4.53 12.92 -2.87
N ASP A 82 3.28 12.62 -3.16
CA ASP A 82 2.59 11.47 -2.60
C ASP A 82 2.31 10.46 -3.70
N MET A 83 2.64 9.19 -3.44
CA MET A 83 2.52 8.13 -4.44
C MET A 83 1.95 6.87 -3.81
N LEU A 84 1.14 6.16 -4.59
CA LEU A 84 0.88 4.75 -4.38
C LEU A 84 1.79 3.99 -5.35
N LEU A 85 2.72 3.22 -4.81
CA LEU A 85 3.66 2.42 -5.58
C LEU A 85 3.44 0.93 -5.33
N GLY A 86 3.67 0.13 -6.35
CA GLY A 86 3.71 -1.31 -6.24
C GLY A 86 4.88 -1.89 -7.03
N GLN A 87 5.32 -3.07 -6.61
CA GLN A 87 6.40 -3.77 -7.29
C GLN A 87 6.27 -5.29 -7.18
N PHE A 88 6.77 -5.97 -8.19
CA PHE A 88 7.01 -7.42 -8.18
C PHE A 88 8.05 -7.81 -9.23
N SER A 89 8.58 -9.02 -9.12
CA SER A 89 9.40 -9.64 -10.16
C SER A 89 8.78 -10.97 -10.58
N ALA A 90 8.79 -11.23 -11.87
CA ALA A 90 8.29 -12.49 -12.45
C ALA A 90 9.19 -12.96 -13.59
N SER A 91 9.16 -14.25 -13.92
CA SER A 91 9.82 -14.73 -15.13
C SER A 91 9.19 -14.08 -16.38
N ASN A 92 9.99 -13.89 -17.41
CA ASN A 92 9.57 -13.16 -18.62
C ASN A 92 8.32 -13.73 -19.30
N ASP A 93 8.11 -15.04 -19.20
CA ASP A 93 6.94 -15.75 -19.73
C ASP A 93 5.66 -15.55 -18.89
N LYS A 94 5.79 -15.13 -17.61
CA LYS A 94 4.68 -14.96 -16.67
C LYS A 94 4.32 -13.49 -16.38
N VAL A 95 5.19 -12.55 -16.69
CA VAL A 95 5.02 -11.16 -16.31
C VAL A 95 3.73 -10.54 -16.85
N ALA A 96 3.34 -10.83 -18.08
CA ALA A 96 2.12 -10.29 -18.69
C ALA A 96 0.85 -10.80 -17.96
N GLU A 97 0.82 -12.06 -17.57
CA GLU A 97 -0.27 -12.63 -16.78
C GLU A 97 -0.33 -12.00 -15.38
N ALA A 98 0.82 -11.83 -14.74
CA ALA A 98 0.88 -11.18 -13.42
C ALA A 98 0.34 -9.75 -13.46
N ILE A 99 0.71 -8.95 -14.45
CA ILE A 99 0.17 -7.58 -14.64
C ILE A 99 -1.35 -7.63 -14.81
N LYS A 100 -1.86 -8.55 -15.62
CA LYS A 100 -3.31 -8.70 -15.84
C LYS A 100 -4.05 -9.04 -14.53
N VAL A 101 -3.50 -9.92 -13.71
CA VAL A 101 -4.10 -10.27 -12.40
C VAL A 101 -4.10 -9.07 -11.46
N VAL A 102 -3.01 -8.29 -11.41
CA VAL A 102 -2.95 -7.05 -10.64
C VAL A 102 -4.07 -6.08 -11.05
N GLN A 103 -4.23 -5.86 -12.36
CA GLN A 103 -5.29 -4.98 -12.88
C GLN A 103 -6.70 -5.50 -12.56
N GLN A 104 -6.92 -6.82 -12.62
CA GLN A 104 -8.20 -7.44 -12.28
C GLN A 104 -8.54 -7.27 -10.79
N GLU A 105 -7.57 -7.47 -9.90
CA GLU A 105 -7.79 -7.28 -8.45
C GLU A 105 -8.05 -5.82 -8.11
N TRP A 106 -7.39 -4.89 -8.79
CA TRP A 106 -7.68 -3.46 -8.64
C TRP A 106 -9.10 -3.12 -9.10
N GLY A 107 -9.49 -3.60 -10.29
CA GLY A 107 -10.86 -3.44 -10.79
C GLY A 107 -11.92 -4.04 -9.86
N ARG A 108 -11.63 -5.20 -9.27
CA ARG A 108 -12.52 -5.82 -8.28
C ARG A 108 -12.64 -4.98 -7.01
N LEU A 109 -11.53 -4.42 -6.53
CA LEU A 109 -11.55 -3.53 -5.38
C LEU A 109 -12.41 -2.28 -5.60
N VAL A 110 -12.29 -1.66 -6.78
CA VAL A 110 -13.11 -0.49 -7.17
C VAL A 110 -14.60 -0.85 -7.24
N SER A 111 -14.93 -1.99 -7.84
CA SER A 111 -16.34 -2.39 -8.06
C SER A 111 -17.02 -2.95 -6.81
N GLU A 112 -16.33 -3.80 -6.06
CA GLU A 112 -16.90 -4.56 -4.95
C GLU A 112 -16.50 -3.99 -3.57
N GLY A 113 -15.38 -3.27 -3.49
CA GLY A 113 -14.80 -2.81 -2.23
C GLY A 113 -14.06 -3.93 -1.49
N VAL A 114 -13.99 -3.79 -0.18
CA VAL A 114 -13.43 -4.79 0.75
C VAL A 114 -14.55 -5.56 1.42
N THR A 115 -14.29 -6.81 1.75
CA THR A 115 -15.24 -7.60 2.56
C THR A 115 -15.18 -7.17 4.04
N PRO A 116 -16.25 -7.39 4.82
CA PRO A 116 -16.21 -7.12 6.27
C PRO A 116 -15.07 -7.85 6.98
N GLU A 117 -14.77 -9.09 6.56
CA GLU A 117 -13.69 -9.90 7.14
C GLU A 117 -12.31 -9.31 6.82
N GLU A 118 -12.07 -8.86 5.60
CA GLU A 118 -10.82 -8.20 5.22
C GLU A 118 -10.59 -6.92 6.02
N LEU A 119 -11.65 -6.11 6.17
CA LEU A 119 -11.59 -4.87 6.94
C LEU A 119 -11.26 -5.15 8.41
N GLU A 120 -12.00 -6.04 9.04
CA GLU A 120 -11.85 -6.39 10.46
C GLU A 120 -10.48 -7.00 10.77
N THR A 121 -10.05 -7.95 9.94
CA THR A 121 -8.73 -8.58 10.06
C THR A 121 -7.61 -7.56 9.89
N THR A 122 -7.76 -6.62 8.95
CA THR A 122 -6.76 -5.58 8.71
C THR A 122 -6.70 -4.59 9.86
N LYS A 123 -7.83 -4.13 10.39
CA LYS A 123 -7.88 -3.26 11.58
C LYS A 123 -7.23 -3.93 12.78
N THR A 124 -7.62 -5.16 13.08
CA THR A 124 -7.06 -5.94 14.18
C THR A 124 -5.54 -6.07 14.09
N TYR A 125 -5.03 -6.37 12.89
CA TYR A 125 -3.58 -6.43 12.66
C TYR A 125 -2.90 -5.08 12.86
N LEU A 126 -3.43 -4.02 12.24
CA LEU A 126 -2.83 -2.68 12.28
C LEU A 126 -2.83 -2.07 13.69
N THR A 127 -3.88 -2.29 14.46
CA THR A 127 -4.00 -1.77 15.82
C THR A 127 -3.24 -2.61 16.83
N GLY A 128 -3.29 -3.94 16.68
CA GLY A 128 -2.60 -4.88 17.58
C GLY A 128 -1.08 -4.91 17.39
N SER A 129 -0.59 -4.77 16.17
CA SER A 129 0.86 -4.77 15.91
C SER A 129 1.55 -3.43 16.21
N TYR A 130 0.81 -2.34 16.25
CA TYR A 130 1.39 -1.01 16.42
C TYR A 130 2.16 -0.82 17.72
N PRO A 131 1.66 -1.23 18.91
CA PRO A 131 2.40 -1.11 20.17
C PRO A 131 3.73 -1.88 20.16
N LEU A 132 3.82 -2.98 19.42
CA LEU A 132 5.04 -3.80 19.33
C LEU A 132 6.20 -3.09 18.65
N ARG A 133 5.94 -2.01 17.92
CA ARG A 133 6.97 -1.17 17.29
C ARG A 133 7.74 -0.32 18.28
N PHE A 134 7.26 -0.17 19.51
CA PHE A 134 7.86 0.64 20.57
C PHE A 134 8.72 -0.21 21.53
N ASP A 135 9.29 -1.31 21.05
CA ASP A 135 10.16 -2.19 21.82
C ASP A 135 11.58 -1.65 21.80
N GLY A 136 11.92 -0.88 22.82
CA GLY A 136 13.24 -0.33 23.08
C GLY A 136 13.46 1.12 22.64
N ASN A 137 14.52 1.73 23.19
CA ASN A 137 14.82 3.16 23.01
C ASN A 137 15.16 3.54 21.56
N GLY A 138 15.84 2.67 20.82
CA GLY A 138 16.21 2.90 19.43
C GLY A 138 14.97 3.02 18.52
N PRO A 139 14.11 2.01 18.47
CA PRO A 139 12.83 2.09 17.74
C PRO A 139 11.97 3.29 18.13
N ILE A 140 11.82 3.58 19.43
CA ILE A 140 11.07 4.76 19.91
C ILE A 140 11.67 6.05 19.34
N ALA A 141 12.98 6.24 19.46
CA ALA A 141 13.65 7.44 18.94
C ALA A 141 13.47 7.58 17.42
N SER A 142 13.61 6.48 16.66
CA SER A 142 13.41 6.49 15.20
C SER A 142 11.98 6.84 14.80
N ILE A 143 10.98 6.30 15.51
CA ILE A 143 9.57 6.62 15.26
C ILE A 143 9.31 8.10 15.54
N LEU A 144 9.78 8.64 16.66
CA LEU A 144 9.55 10.03 17.03
C LEU A 144 10.25 11.01 16.06
N VAL A 145 11.47 10.67 15.59
CA VAL A 145 12.16 11.45 14.56
C VAL A 145 11.38 11.41 13.24
N GLY A 146 10.94 10.23 12.79
CA GLY A 146 10.10 10.11 11.60
C GLY A 146 8.81 10.93 11.71
N MET A 147 8.14 10.87 12.86
CA MET A 147 6.94 11.70 13.10
C MET A 147 7.22 13.20 12.99
N GLN A 148 8.37 13.66 13.50
CA GLN A 148 8.76 15.07 13.37
C GLN A 148 9.06 15.44 11.91
N MET A 149 9.73 14.59 11.17
CA MET A 149 10.01 14.80 9.74
C MET A 149 8.74 14.88 8.91
N ASP A 150 7.74 14.06 9.25
CA ASP A 150 6.44 14.01 8.58
C ASP A 150 5.43 15.08 9.12
N GLY A 151 5.86 15.97 10.02
CA GLY A 151 4.99 16.99 10.62
C GLY A 151 3.87 16.45 11.50
N MET A 152 3.97 15.21 11.98
CA MET A 152 2.91 14.59 12.77
C MET A 152 2.88 15.13 14.21
N PRO A 153 1.68 15.30 14.81
CA PRO A 153 1.56 15.74 16.19
C PRO A 153 2.03 14.65 17.16
N ILE A 154 2.57 15.08 18.32
CA ILE A 154 3.12 14.15 19.32
C ILE A 154 2.10 13.13 19.83
N ASN A 155 0.82 13.50 19.87
CA ASN A 155 -0.27 12.61 20.27
C ASN A 155 -0.69 11.60 19.17
N TYR A 156 -0.04 11.62 18.00
CA TYR A 156 -0.32 10.64 16.94
C TYR A 156 -0.18 9.20 17.44
N VAL A 157 0.82 8.94 18.28
CA VAL A 157 1.05 7.60 18.85
C VAL A 157 -0.19 7.04 19.57
N THR A 158 -0.90 7.91 20.30
CA THR A 158 -2.09 7.52 21.09
C THR A 158 -3.40 7.62 20.31
N THR A 159 -3.45 8.43 19.25
CA THR A 159 -4.69 8.68 18.49
C THR A 159 -4.82 7.85 17.21
N ARG A 160 -3.71 7.30 16.70
CA ARG A 160 -3.67 6.56 15.43
C ARG A 160 -4.66 5.39 15.39
N ASN A 161 -4.67 4.57 16.42
CA ASN A 161 -5.51 3.36 16.43
C ASN A 161 -7.00 3.71 16.38
N ALA A 162 -7.44 4.75 17.10
CA ALA A 162 -8.81 5.22 17.04
C ALA A 162 -9.22 5.69 15.62
N LYS A 163 -8.30 6.30 14.88
CA LYS A 163 -8.53 6.70 13.49
C LYS A 163 -8.67 5.49 12.56
N ILE A 164 -7.90 4.43 12.78
CA ILE A 164 -8.02 3.17 12.04
C ILE A 164 -9.37 2.50 12.34
N GLU A 165 -9.75 2.40 13.61
CA GLU A 165 -11.01 1.78 14.01
C GLU A 165 -12.24 2.51 13.44
N ALA A 166 -12.17 3.84 13.27
CA ALA A 166 -13.27 4.64 12.75
C ALA A 166 -13.54 4.44 11.24
N VAL A 167 -12.59 3.89 10.46
CA VAL A 167 -12.76 3.71 9.00
C VAL A 167 -13.84 2.69 8.71
N THR A 168 -14.72 3.00 7.77
CA THR A 168 -15.80 2.13 7.30
C THR A 168 -15.49 1.50 5.94
N ALA A 169 -16.25 0.48 5.55
CA ALA A 169 -16.13 -0.11 4.20
C ALA A 169 -16.53 0.89 3.10
N GLU A 170 -17.46 1.79 3.39
CA GLU A 170 -17.87 2.88 2.51
C GLU A 170 -16.73 3.89 2.27
N ASP A 171 -15.97 4.23 3.32
CA ASP A 171 -14.80 5.09 3.20
C ASP A 171 -13.74 4.46 2.29
N ILE A 172 -13.48 3.16 2.45
CA ILE A 172 -12.52 2.43 1.61
C ILE A 172 -13.01 2.39 0.16
N LYS A 173 -14.29 2.12 -0.06
CA LYS A 173 -14.87 2.08 -1.41
C LYS A 173 -14.83 3.45 -2.10
N ARG A 174 -14.95 4.53 -1.34
CA ARG A 174 -14.90 5.90 -1.85
C ARG A 174 -13.50 6.30 -2.33
N VAL A 175 -12.45 5.82 -1.65
CA VAL A 175 -11.06 6.14 -2.02
C VAL A 175 -10.44 5.13 -2.99
N ALA A 176 -11.12 4.04 -3.31
CA ALA A 176 -10.69 3.04 -4.28
C ALA A 176 -10.91 3.53 -5.72
#